data_290e2ba7b538f32c6d719b4e01e99841
#
_entry.id   290e2ba7b538f32c6d719b4e01e99841
#
_cell.length_a   1.000
_cell.length_b   1.000
_cell.length_c   1.000
_cell.angle_alpha   90.00
_cell.angle_beta   90.00
_cell.angle_gamma   90.00
#
_symmetry.space_group_name_H-M   'P 1'
#
loop_
_entity.id
_entity.type
_entity.pdbx_description
1 polymer ?
#
loop_
_entity_poly.entity_id
_entity_poly.type
_entity_poly.pdbx_seq_one_letter_code
_entity_poly.pdbx_strand_id
1 'polypeptide(L)'
;QQFLELLENRYYTFYLDEWVFQKEYANETLQNHFEVKNLKGFGIHEVKNGIIAAGAVLYYLSETQHNQLKHIQSVTRIAEDNYVWMDRFTVRNLELYTPNSVNAVTLLDVIDKTISPMGGRLLKRWLALPLKNIDAINKRHELVKFFIDSDDFSQTTTYQLKQISDVERLISKVATGKASPREIVLLKDSLKAILPIKSASEKSTNKTVQELGKQLHTCKDLITKITETLFDDA
;
A
#
# COMPACT_ATOMS: atom_id res chain seq x y z
N GLN A 1 1.69 -28.22 9.33
CA GLN A 1 2.20 -28.37 10.71
C GLN A 1 3.35 -27.40 10.98
N GLN A 2 4.46 -27.40 10.24
CA GLN A 2 5.61 -26.49 10.44
C GLN A 2 5.24 -25.00 10.42
N PHE A 3 4.27 -24.57 9.58
CA PHE A 3 3.82 -23.19 9.54
C PHE A 3 3.01 -22.80 10.77
N LEU A 4 2.20 -23.72 11.32
CA LEU A 4 1.43 -23.48 12.54
C LEU A 4 2.33 -23.39 13.78
N GLU A 5 3.40 -24.19 13.83
CA GLU A 5 4.43 -24.09 14.86
C GLU A 5 5.14 -22.72 14.84
N LEU A 6 5.35 -22.14 13.65
CA LEU A 6 5.89 -20.78 13.50
C LEU A 6 4.97 -19.68 14.05
N LEU A 7 3.67 -19.92 14.09
CA LEU A 7 2.66 -19.00 14.64
C LEU A 7 2.46 -19.18 16.16
N GLU A 8 3.20 -20.09 16.82
CA GLU A 8 3.18 -20.31 18.28
C GLU A 8 1.76 -20.49 18.83
N ASN A 9 0.83 -21.07 18.05
CA ASN A 9 -0.59 -21.22 18.39
C ASN A 9 -1.32 -19.93 18.81
N ARG A 10 -0.79 -18.77 18.43
CA ARG A 10 -1.38 -17.46 18.79
C ARG A 10 -2.65 -17.13 18.03
N TYR A 11 -2.95 -17.86 16.96
CA TYR A 11 -4.06 -17.56 16.07
C TYR A 11 -5.00 -18.77 15.95
N TYR A 12 -6.29 -18.47 15.91
CA TYR A 12 -7.28 -19.47 15.55
C TYR A 12 -7.11 -19.80 14.06
N THR A 13 -6.91 -21.09 13.74
CA THR A 13 -6.72 -21.56 12.38
C THR A 13 -7.99 -22.21 11.86
N PHE A 14 -8.41 -21.81 10.67
CA PHE A 14 -9.51 -22.39 9.94
C PHE A 14 -8.99 -23.05 8.66
N TYR A 15 -9.43 -24.26 8.37
CA TYR A 15 -9.05 -24.99 7.18
C TYR A 15 -10.09 -24.80 6.09
N LEU A 16 -9.65 -24.37 4.91
CA LEU A 16 -10.47 -24.36 3.72
C LEU A 16 -10.43 -25.74 3.05
N ASP A 17 -11.50 -26.07 2.33
CA ASP A 17 -11.58 -27.32 1.56
C ASP A 17 -10.50 -27.38 0.46
N GLU A 18 -10.01 -28.59 0.14
CA GLU A 18 -8.93 -28.80 -0.81
C GLU A 18 -9.23 -28.28 -2.23
N TRP A 19 -10.50 -28.28 -2.63
CA TRP A 19 -10.89 -27.80 -3.95
C TRP A 19 -10.64 -26.31 -4.15
N VAL A 20 -10.63 -25.51 -3.09
CA VAL A 20 -10.29 -24.07 -3.12
C VAL A 20 -8.86 -23.85 -3.62
N PHE A 21 -7.99 -24.81 -3.37
CA PHE A 21 -6.57 -24.77 -3.77
C PHE A 21 -6.31 -25.42 -5.13
N GLN A 22 -7.34 -25.75 -5.90
CA GLN A 22 -7.17 -26.20 -7.28
C GLN A 22 -6.86 -25.02 -8.21
N LYS A 23 -5.89 -25.24 -9.12
CA LYS A 23 -5.41 -24.20 -10.03
C LYS A 23 -6.52 -23.66 -10.94
N GLU A 24 -7.36 -24.55 -11.44
CA GLU A 24 -8.48 -24.22 -12.33
C GLU A 24 -9.47 -23.33 -11.64
N TYR A 25 -9.89 -23.69 -10.43
CA TYR A 25 -10.78 -22.88 -9.60
C TYR A 25 -10.19 -21.52 -9.28
N ALA A 26 -8.93 -21.47 -8.85
CA ALA A 26 -8.25 -20.22 -8.52
C ALA A 26 -8.13 -19.28 -9.74
N ASN A 27 -7.84 -19.83 -10.93
CA ASN A 27 -7.83 -19.05 -12.17
C ASN A 27 -9.21 -18.47 -12.50
N GLU A 28 -10.25 -19.29 -12.42
CA GLU A 28 -11.62 -18.86 -12.69
C GLU A 28 -12.06 -17.78 -11.70
N THR A 29 -11.80 -17.96 -10.41
CA THR A 29 -12.11 -16.99 -9.36
C THR A 29 -11.44 -15.64 -9.63
N LEU A 30 -10.14 -15.61 -9.98
CA LEU A 30 -9.42 -14.39 -10.29
C LEU A 30 -9.90 -13.73 -11.60
N GLN A 31 -10.15 -14.54 -12.64
CA GLN A 31 -10.64 -14.04 -13.92
C GLN A 31 -12.02 -13.40 -13.79
N ASN A 32 -12.93 -14.05 -13.07
CA ASN A 32 -14.26 -13.53 -12.81
C ASN A 32 -14.22 -12.25 -11.96
N HIS A 33 -13.36 -12.23 -10.92
CA HIS A 33 -13.22 -11.07 -10.05
C HIS A 33 -12.68 -9.84 -10.80
N PHE A 34 -11.67 -10.02 -11.64
CA PHE A 34 -11.07 -8.93 -12.42
C PHE A 34 -11.75 -8.68 -13.78
N GLU A 35 -12.80 -9.43 -14.10
CA GLU A 35 -13.55 -9.34 -15.37
C GLU A 35 -12.63 -9.47 -16.60
N VAL A 36 -11.67 -10.41 -16.55
CA VAL A 36 -10.68 -10.64 -17.62
C VAL A 36 -10.72 -12.06 -18.16
N LYS A 37 -10.38 -12.23 -19.45
CA LYS A 37 -10.32 -13.55 -20.08
C LYS A 37 -9.08 -14.37 -19.68
N ASN A 38 -8.02 -13.72 -19.22
CA ASN A 38 -6.79 -14.36 -18.76
C ASN A 38 -5.99 -13.44 -17.83
N LEU A 39 -5.07 -14.02 -17.07
CA LEU A 39 -4.24 -13.30 -16.09
C LEU A 39 -2.90 -12.81 -16.66
N LYS A 40 -2.68 -12.87 -17.97
CA LYS A 40 -1.42 -12.43 -18.62
C LYS A 40 -1.16 -10.94 -18.40
N GLY A 41 -2.21 -10.12 -18.47
CA GLY A 41 -2.12 -8.66 -18.25
C GLY A 41 -1.61 -8.26 -16.86
N PHE A 42 -1.75 -9.13 -15.87
CA PHE A 42 -1.22 -8.92 -14.50
C PHE A 42 0.20 -9.47 -14.32
N GLY A 43 0.80 -10.12 -15.33
CA GLY A 43 2.14 -10.70 -15.25
C GLY A 43 2.29 -11.89 -14.28
N ILE A 44 1.18 -12.52 -13.89
CA ILE A 44 1.17 -13.61 -12.89
C ILE A 44 0.88 -14.99 -13.49
N HIS A 45 0.64 -15.10 -14.79
CA HIS A 45 0.15 -16.33 -15.44
C HIS A 45 1.07 -17.56 -15.28
N GLU A 46 2.37 -17.33 -15.04
CA GLU A 46 3.36 -18.39 -14.80
C GLU A 46 3.52 -18.77 -13.33
N VAL A 47 3.00 -17.96 -12.41
CA VAL A 47 3.18 -18.13 -10.96
C VAL A 47 2.08 -19.02 -10.39
N LYS A 48 2.15 -20.33 -10.65
CA LYS A 48 1.09 -21.30 -10.28
C LYS A 48 0.65 -21.20 -8.82
N ASN A 49 1.60 -21.29 -7.89
CA ASN A 49 1.29 -21.23 -6.46
C ASN A 49 0.76 -19.85 -6.03
N GLY A 50 1.24 -18.77 -6.65
CA GLY A 50 0.73 -17.42 -6.41
C GLY A 50 -0.72 -17.24 -6.85
N ILE A 51 -1.09 -17.84 -8.01
CA ILE A 51 -2.48 -17.84 -8.49
C ILE A 51 -3.38 -18.60 -7.50
N ILE A 52 -2.96 -19.79 -7.07
CA ILE A 52 -3.72 -20.61 -6.11
C ILE A 52 -3.91 -19.85 -4.80
N ALA A 53 -2.86 -19.27 -4.26
CA ALA A 53 -2.92 -18.50 -3.02
C ALA A 53 -3.83 -17.26 -3.16
N ALA A 54 -3.72 -16.52 -4.26
CA ALA A 54 -4.56 -15.34 -4.51
C ALA A 54 -6.04 -15.71 -4.67
N GLY A 55 -6.34 -16.79 -5.39
CA GLY A 55 -7.71 -17.32 -5.53
C GLY A 55 -8.29 -17.74 -4.18
N ALA A 56 -7.52 -18.46 -3.36
CA ALA A 56 -7.95 -18.86 -2.03
C ALA A 56 -8.20 -17.67 -1.10
N VAL A 57 -7.39 -16.60 -1.19
CA VAL A 57 -7.61 -15.36 -0.44
C VAL A 57 -8.91 -14.68 -0.88
N LEU A 58 -9.18 -14.57 -2.18
CA LEU A 58 -10.43 -14.00 -2.67
C LEU A 58 -11.65 -14.82 -2.23
N TYR A 59 -11.56 -16.14 -2.32
CA TYR A 59 -12.60 -17.04 -1.82
C TYR A 59 -12.86 -16.81 -0.33
N TYR A 60 -11.82 -16.82 0.50
CA TYR A 60 -11.94 -16.56 1.93
C TYR A 60 -12.60 -15.20 2.23
N LEU A 61 -12.21 -14.17 1.51
CA LEU A 61 -12.79 -12.83 1.65
C LEU A 61 -14.28 -12.82 1.27
N SER A 62 -14.69 -13.55 0.24
CA SER A 62 -16.10 -13.64 -0.16
C SER A 62 -16.95 -14.35 0.89
N GLU A 63 -16.44 -15.42 1.49
CA GLU A 63 -17.13 -16.18 2.54
C GLU A 63 -17.25 -15.40 3.87
N THR A 64 -16.23 -14.58 4.20
CA THR A 64 -16.16 -13.88 5.49
C THR A 64 -16.88 -12.53 5.52
N GLN A 65 -17.88 -12.29 4.69
CA GLN A 65 -18.79 -11.12 4.67
C GLN A 65 -18.46 -10.00 3.69
N HIS A 66 -17.55 -10.18 2.78
CA HIS A 66 -17.18 -9.08 1.92
C HIS A 66 -17.63 -9.31 0.47
N ASN A 67 -18.96 -9.35 0.25
CA ASN A 67 -19.55 -9.39 -1.09
C ASN A 67 -19.18 -8.17 -1.96
N GLN A 68 -18.48 -7.19 -1.39
CA GLN A 68 -18.04 -5.97 -2.08
C GLN A 68 -16.53 -5.94 -2.24
N LEU A 69 -15.97 -6.90 -2.97
CA LEU A 69 -14.52 -6.98 -3.24
C LEU A 69 -14.08 -6.16 -4.45
N LYS A 70 -14.97 -5.39 -5.09
CA LYS A 70 -14.68 -4.59 -6.30
C LYS A 70 -13.57 -3.56 -6.13
N HIS A 71 -13.21 -3.21 -4.89
CA HIS A 71 -12.08 -2.33 -4.61
C HIS A 71 -10.72 -3.01 -4.79
N ILE A 72 -10.67 -4.35 -4.83
CA ILE A 72 -9.46 -5.11 -5.15
C ILE A 72 -9.39 -5.18 -6.68
N GLN A 73 -8.69 -4.25 -7.30
CA GLN A 73 -8.67 -4.06 -8.76
C GLN A 73 -7.46 -4.67 -9.45
N SER A 74 -6.45 -5.10 -8.70
CA SER A 74 -5.23 -5.64 -9.29
C SER A 74 -4.54 -6.65 -8.39
N VAL A 75 -3.78 -7.53 -9.04
CA VAL A 75 -2.82 -8.43 -8.39
C VAL A 75 -1.48 -8.25 -9.09
N THR A 76 -0.43 -8.09 -8.31
CA THR A 76 0.92 -7.86 -8.86
C THR A 76 1.92 -8.83 -8.25
N ARG A 77 2.86 -9.28 -9.07
CA ARG A 77 4.00 -10.07 -8.60
C ARG A 77 5.07 -9.14 -8.03
N ILE A 78 5.56 -9.45 -6.83
CA ILE A 78 6.81 -8.87 -6.32
C ILE A 78 7.95 -9.64 -6.99
N ALA A 79 8.59 -9.01 -7.98
CA ALA A 79 9.70 -9.65 -8.70
C ALA A 79 10.95 -9.65 -7.81
N GLU A 80 11.48 -10.83 -7.49
CA GLU A 80 12.69 -11.00 -6.66
C GLU A 80 13.91 -10.31 -7.26
N ASP A 81 13.97 -10.22 -8.60
CA ASP A 81 15.09 -9.61 -9.32
C ASP A 81 15.26 -8.11 -9.02
N ASN A 82 14.20 -7.43 -8.60
CA ASN A 82 14.21 -6.00 -8.32
C ASN A 82 14.65 -5.67 -6.88
N TYR A 83 14.69 -6.65 -5.99
CA TYR A 83 14.91 -6.44 -4.57
C TYR A 83 15.99 -7.35 -4.00
N VAL A 84 16.64 -6.88 -2.93
CA VAL A 84 17.46 -7.75 -2.07
C VAL A 84 16.50 -8.57 -1.22
N TRP A 85 16.46 -9.87 -1.49
CA TRP A 85 15.63 -10.79 -0.71
C TRP A 85 16.33 -11.11 0.61
N MET A 86 15.64 -10.89 1.70
CA MET A 86 16.11 -11.23 3.05
C MET A 86 15.20 -12.29 3.65
N ASP A 87 15.79 -13.35 4.20
CA ASP A 87 15.04 -14.34 4.94
C ASP A 87 14.62 -13.83 6.33
N ARG A 88 13.75 -14.60 7.01
CA ARG A 88 13.23 -14.22 8.32
C ARG A 88 14.34 -14.08 9.37
N PHE A 89 15.38 -14.93 9.28
CA PHE A 89 16.50 -14.88 10.24
C PHE A 89 17.34 -13.62 10.03
N THR A 90 17.61 -13.26 8.79
CA THR A 90 18.31 -12.02 8.45
C THR A 90 17.53 -10.80 8.95
N VAL A 91 16.22 -10.71 8.66
CA VAL A 91 15.36 -9.62 9.12
C VAL A 91 15.37 -9.49 10.64
N ARG A 92 15.31 -10.63 11.36
CA ARG A 92 15.35 -10.66 12.82
C ARG A 92 16.72 -10.28 13.37
N ASN A 93 17.80 -10.87 12.82
CA ASN A 93 19.16 -10.60 13.30
C ASN A 93 19.61 -9.15 13.07
N LEU A 94 19.12 -8.53 12.00
CA LEU A 94 19.32 -7.10 11.74
C LEU A 94 18.40 -6.19 12.59
N GLU A 95 17.54 -6.76 13.41
CA GLU A 95 16.57 -6.02 14.24
C GLU A 95 15.81 -4.97 13.46
N LEU A 96 15.33 -5.32 12.24
CA LEU A 96 14.65 -4.35 11.38
C LEU A 96 13.31 -3.89 11.98
N TYR A 97 12.53 -4.82 12.59
CA TYR A 97 11.18 -4.58 13.09
C TYR A 97 10.91 -5.10 14.50
N THR A 98 11.72 -6.05 14.97
CA THR A 98 11.51 -6.71 16.25
C THR A 98 12.84 -6.72 17.01
N PRO A 99 12.88 -6.18 18.22
CA PRO A 99 14.09 -6.20 19.02
C PRO A 99 14.40 -7.62 19.50
N ASN A 100 15.66 -7.96 19.61
CA ASN A 100 16.13 -9.25 20.14
C ASN A 100 16.23 -9.29 21.67
N SER A 101 16.17 -8.14 22.32
CA SER A 101 16.23 -8.03 23.78
C SER A 101 15.25 -7.00 24.33
N VAL A 102 14.92 -7.12 25.60
CA VAL A 102 14.11 -6.11 26.31
C VAL A 102 14.89 -4.79 26.33
N ASN A 103 14.27 -3.72 25.92
CA ASN A 103 14.84 -2.37 25.75
C ASN A 103 15.74 -2.16 24.52
N ALA A 104 15.87 -3.11 23.61
CA ALA A 104 16.52 -2.86 22.33
C ALA A 104 15.61 -2.04 21.41
N VAL A 105 16.25 -1.22 20.57
CA VAL A 105 15.58 -0.34 19.61
C VAL A 105 15.83 -0.87 18.20
N THR A 106 14.77 -1.03 17.41
CA THR A 106 14.87 -1.54 16.06
C THR A 106 15.35 -0.46 15.08
N LEU A 107 15.84 -0.88 13.91
CA LEU A 107 16.17 0.08 12.85
C LEU A 107 14.96 0.93 12.49
N LEU A 108 13.77 0.32 12.39
CA LEU A 108 12.53 1.05 12.09
C LEU A 108 12.25 2.14 13.15
N ASP A 109 12.38 1.83 14.44
CA ASP A 109 12.11 2.79 15.52
C ASP A 109 13.01 4.03 15.42
N VAL A 110 14.24 3.86 14.96
CA VAL A 110 15.20 4.96 14.80
C VAL A 110 14.86 5.84 13.60
N ILE A 111 14.55 5.22 12.45
CA ILE A 111 14.43 5.94 11.18
C ILE A 111 13.01 6.35 10.84
N ASP A 112 11.97 5.78 11.50
CA ASP A 112 10.58 6.15 11.21
C ASP A 112 10.27 7.54 11.77
N LYS A 113 10.33 8.50 10.87
CA LYS A 113 9.90 9.89 11.06
C LYS A 113 8.75 10.22 10.12
N THR A 114 8.04 9.21 9.63
CA THR A 114 6.94 9.39 8.70
C THR A 114 5.78 10.13 9.35
N ILE A 115 5.12 10.98 8.57
CA ILE A 115 4.03 11.84 9.05
C ILE A 115 2.68 11.15 8.88
N SER A 116 2.56 10.33 7.81
CA SER A 116 1.29 9.68 7.48
C SER A 116 1.35 8.17 7.71
N PRO A 117 0.22 7.51 8.07
CA PRO A 117 0.17 6.05 8.20
C PRO A 117 0.58 5.30 6.92
N MET A 118 0.24 5.84 5.76
CA MET A 118 0.65 5.30 4.45
C MET A 118 2.17 5.39 4.27
N GLY A 119 2.78 6.50 4.70
CA GLY A 119 4.24 6.66 4.69
C GLY A 119 4.94 5.63 5.57
N GLY A 120 4.43 5.40 6.78
CA GLY A 120 4.97 4.36 7.68
C GLY A 120 4.88 2.95 7.09
N ARG A 121 3.76 2.60 6.43
CA ARG A 121 3.63 1.33 5.71
C ARG A 121 4.62 1.23 4.55
N LEU A 122 4.80 2.30 3.80
CA LEU A 122 5.76 2.35 2.70
C LEU A 122 7.21 2.19 3.19
N LEU A 123 7.58 2.87 4.27
CA LEU A 123 8.91 2.75 4.89
C LEU A 123 9.18 1.31 5.34
N LYS A 124 8.23 0.67 6.02
CA LYS A 124 8.32 -0.75 6.39
C LYS A 124 8.56 -1.63 5.17
N ARG A 125 7.79 -1.41 4.10
CA ARG A 125 7.96 -2.16 2.85
C ARG A 125 9.34 -1.93 2.23
N TRP A 126 9.86 -0.72 2.27
CA TRP A 126 11.18 -0.42 1.72
C TRP A 126 12.32 -1.09 2.51
N LEU A 127 12.18 -1.20 3.82
CA LEU A 127 13.12 -1.95 4.65
C LEU A 127 13.06 -3.45 4.39
N ALA A 128 11.85 -4.00 4.19
CA ALA A 128 11.69 -5.43 3.88
C ALA A 128 12.22 -5.81 2.49
N LEU A 129 12.14 -4.87 1.54
CA LEU A 129 12.43 -5.09 0.12
C LEU A 129 13.36 -3.99 -0.40
N PRO A 130 14.66 -3.98 0.01
CA PRO A 130 15.62 -3.03 -0.50
C PRO A 130 15.84 -3.20 -2.00
N LEU A 131 15.98 -2.08 -2.72
CA LEU A 131 16.17 -2.09 -4.16
C LEU A 131 17.57 -2.64 -4.53
N LYS A 132 17.65 -3.34 -5.67
CA LYS A 132 18.90 -3.74 -6.33
C LYS A 132 19.28 -2.83 -7.47
N ASN A 133 18.29 -2.24 -8.14
CA ASN A 133 18.52 -1.44 -9.33
C ASN A 133 19.15 -0.09 -8.95
N ILE A 134 20.34 0.19 -9.48
CA ILE A 134 21.14 1.38 -9.16
C ILE A 134 20.41 2.65 -9.59
N ASP A 135 19.77 2.67 -10.75
CA ASP A 135 19.05 3.86 -11.25
C ASP A 135 17.87 4.21 -10.35
N ALA A 136 17.13 3.19 -9.89
CA ALA A 136 16.03 3.38 -8.97
C ALA A 136 16.50 3.86 -7.58
N ILE A 137 17.67 3.39 -7.12
CA ILE A 137 18.31 3.86 -5.88
C ILE A 137 18.72 5.32 -6.04
N ASN A 138 19.41 5.66 -7.13
CA ASN A 138 19.87 7.02 -7.40
C ASN A 138 18.69 8.01 -7.51
N LYS A 139 17.59 7.63 -8.15
CA LYS A 139 16.38 8.46 -8.18
C LYS A 139 15.84 8.76 -6.78
N ARG A 140 15.88 7.78 -5.85
CA ARG A 140 15.49 8.02 -4.45
C ARG A 140 16.47 8.98 -3.76
N HIS A 141 17.77 8.81 -3.98
CA HIS A 141 18.77 9.71 -3.41
C HIS A 141 18.64 11.16 -3.95
N GLU A 142 18.34 11.31 -5.24
CA GLU A 142 18.06 12.63 -5.83
C GLU A 142 16.84 13.30 -5.18
N LEU A 143 15.77 12.55 -4.92
CA LEU A 143 14.61 13.07 -4.20
C LEU A 143 14.95 13.49 -2.78
N VAL A 144 15.66 12.64 -2.02
CA VAL A 144 16.08 12.97 -0.66
C VAL A 144 16.95 14.23 -0.67
N LYS A 145 17.92 14.33 -1.57
CA LYS A 145 18.75 15.52 -1.74
C LYS A 145 17.90 16.75 -2.04
N PHE A 146 16.95 16.64 -2.97
CA PHE A 146 16.06 17.75 -3.30
C PHE A 146 15.27 18.25 -2.09
N PHE A 147 14.74 17.33 -1.26
CA PHE A 147 14.03 17.71 -0.03
C PHE A 147 14.93 18.39 1.00
N ILE A 148 16.22 18.02 1.07
CA ILE A 148 17.20 18.66 1.95
C ILE A 148 17.54 20.06 1.45
N ASP A 149 17.72 20.21 0.12
CA ASP A 149 18.16 21.47 -0.51
C ASP A 149 17.01 22.46 -0.71
N SER A 150 15.74 22.04 -0.59
CA SER A 150 14.54 22.83 -0.89
C SER A 150 13.63 22.94 0.35
N ASP A 151 13.98 23.84 1.27
CA ASP A 151 13.28 23.99 2.56
C ASP A 151 11.80 24.35 2.38
N ASP A 152 11.48 25.32 1.52
CA ASP A 152 10.09 25.75 1.26
C ASP A 152 9.21 24.60 0.74
N PHE A 153 9.74 23.77 -0.18
CA PHE A 153 9.03 22.60 -0.69
C PHE A 153 8.85 21.56 0.39
N SER A 154 9.88 21.33 1.20
CA SER A 154 9.89 20.40 2.32
C SER A 154 8.86 20.78 3.37
N GLN A 155 8.81 22.06 3.76
CA GLN A 155 7.84 22.61 4.72
C GLN A 155 6.41 22.52 4.18
N THR A 156 6.17 22.94 2.93
CA THR A 156 4.86 22.86 2.27
C THR A 156 4.38 21.41 2.25
N THR A 157 5.22 20.49 1.79
CA THR A 157 4.86 19.07 1.73
C THR A 157 4.58 18.50 3.12
N THR A 158 5.42 18.80 4.10
CA THR A 158 5.24 18.37 5.49
C THR A 158 3.93 18.88 6.09
N TYR A 159 3.61 20.16 5.87
CA TYR A 159 2.36 20.75 6.33
C TYR A 159 1.14 20.05 5.72
N GLN A 160 1.14 19.82 4.41
CA GLN A 160 0.04 19.16 3.72
C GLN A 160 -0.10 17.68 4.11
N LEU A 161 1.02 16.96 4.26
CA LEU A 161 0.99 15.56 4.70
C LEU A 161 0.35 15.38 6.08
N LYS A 162 0.47 16.36 6.98
CA LYS A 162 -0.22 16.34 8.28
C LYS A 162 -1.74 16.45 8.17
N GLN A 163 -2.25 16.97 7.07
CA GLN A 163 -3.69 17.08 6.80
C GLN A 163 -4.24 15.84 6.10
N ILE A 164 -3.38 14.93 5.64
CA ILE A 164 -3.79 13.72 4.94
C ILE A 164 -4.01 12.60 5.94
N SER A 165 -5.24 12.17 6.08
CA SER A 165 -5.65 10.99 6.84
C SER A 165 -5.25 9.70 6.13
N ASP A 166 -5.53 8.54 6.73
CA ASP A 166 -5.28 7.24 6.12
C ASP A 166 -6.26 6.96 4.96
N VAL A 167 -5.94 7.51 3.79
CA VAL A 167 -6.77 7.42 2.58
C VAL A 167 -7.02 5.97 2.16
N GLU A 168 -6.03 5.08 2.28
CA GLU A 168 -6.19 3.66 1.94
C GLU A 168 -7.28 3.00 2.81
N ARG A 169 -7.28 3.32 4.10
CA ARG A 169 -8.26 2.80 5.05
C ARG A 169 -9.65 3.40 4.83
N LEU A 170 -9.71 4.70 4.54
CA LEU A 170 -10.97 5.39 4.24
C LEU A 170 -11.62 4.82 2.98
N ILE A 171 -10.86 4.64 1.90
CA ILE A 171 -11.36 4.06 0.65
C ILE A 171 -11.86 2.63 0.86
N SER A 172 -11.16 1.83 1.66
CA SER A 172 -11.62 0.47 1.98
C SER A 172 -12.97 0.47 2.72
N LYS A 173 -13.19 1.43 3.64
CA LYS A 173 -14.48 1.59 4.31
C LYS A 173 -15.58 2.06 3.35
N VAL A 174 -15.26 2.98 2.45
CA VAL A 174 -16.20 3.42 1.41
C VAL A 174 -16.63 2.25 0.53
N ALA A 175 -15.65 1.46 0.05
CA ALA A 175 -15.90 0.31 -0.80
C ALA A 175 -16.81 -0.75 -0.15
N THR A 176 -16.71 -0.89 1.17
CA THR A 176 -17.55 -1.83 1.95
C THR A 176 -18.87 -1.20 2.47
N GLY A 177 -19.17 0.05 2.12
CA GLY A 177 -20.37 0.74 2.58
C GLY A 177 -20.40 1.05 4.09
N LYS A 178 -19.23 1.03 4.75
CA LYS A 178 -19.09 1.22 6.22
C LYS A 178 -18.52 2.60 6.59
N ALA A 179 -18.34 3.48 5.61
CA ALA A 179 -17.83 4.83 5.88
C ALA A 179 -18.95 5.73 6.44
N SER A 180 -18.65 6.45 7.52
CA SER A 180 -19.52 7.48 8.06
C SER A 180 -19.42 8.78 7.26
N PRO A 181 -20.41 9.71 7.32
CA PRO A 181 -20.30 11.02 6.68
C PRO A 181 -19.03 11.78 7.07
N ARG A 182 -18.63 11.76 8.33
CA ARG A 182 -17.38 12.38 8.82
C ARG A 182 -16.15 11.79 8.15
N GLU A 183 -16.11 10.49 7.92
CA GLU A 183 -14.99 9.84 7.22
C GLU A 183 -14.93 10.21 5.74
N ILE A 184 -16.07 10.48 5.11
CA ILE A 184 -16.12 11.00 3.73
C ILE A 184 -15.61 12.46 3.69
N VAL A 185 -15.93 13.28 4.67
CA VAL A 185 -15.37 14.64 4.80
C VAL A 185 -13.85 14.58 4.99
N LEU A 186 -13.34 13.70 5.87
CA LEU A 186 -11.90 13.49 6.05
C LEU A 186 -11.21 13.03 4.74
N LEU A 187 -11.87 12.18 3.95
CA LEU A 187 -11.35 11.78 2.63
C LEU A 187 -11.27 12.99 1.69
N LYS A 188 -12.32 13.80 1.62
CA LYS A 188 -12.35 15.05 0.82
C LYS A 188 -11.20 15.99 1.21
N ASP A 189 -11.00 16.23 2.50
CA ASP A 189 -9.96 17.13 2.99
C ASP A 189 -8.56 16.58 2.71
N SER A 190 -8.38 15.27 2.85
CA SER A 190 -7.14 14.59 2.46
C SER A 190 -6.83 14.76 0.97
N LEU A 191 -7.84 14.66 0.10
CA LEU A 191 -7.70 14.90 -1.34
C LEU A 191 -7.40 16.37 -1.66
N LYS A 192 -8.02 17.32 -0.95
CA LYS A 192 -7.70 18.75 -1.07
C LYS A 192 -6.25 19.05 -0.72
N ALA A 193 -5.70 18.41 0.31
CA ALA A 193 -4.32 18.59 0.75
C ALA A 193 -3.27 18.14 -0.29
N ILE A 194 -3.66 17.31 -1.26
CA ILE A 194 -2.78 16.90 -2.37
C ILE A 194 -2.56 18.04 -3.37
N LEU A 195 -3.52 18.97 -3.54
CA LEU A 195 -3.47 20.00 -4.56
C LEU A 195 -2.24 20.93 -4.44
N PRO A 196 -1.90 21.47 -3.25
CA PRO A 196 -0.70 22.28 -3.09
C PRO A 196 0.59 21.52 -3.36
N ILE A 197 0.67 20.23 -2.94
CA ILE A 197 1.83 19.37 -3.20
C ILE A 197 2.01 19.19 -4.70
N LYS A 198 0.94 18.86 -5.42
CA LYS A 198 0.97 18.70 -6.87
C LYS A 198 1.43 19.99 -7.56
N SER A 199 0.83 21.12 -7.21
CA SER A 199 1.20 22.41 -7.80
C SER A 199 2.66 22.80 -7.55
N ALA A 200 3.17 22.56 -6.33
CA ALA A 200 4.56 22.81 -6.00
C ALA A 200 5.51 21.85 -6.76
N SER A 201 5.11 20.58 -6.89
CA SER A 201 5.88 19.58 -7.64
C SER A 201 5.98 19.93 -9.13
N GLU A 202 4.88 20.33 -9.77
CA GLU A 202 4.84 20.69 -11.19
C GLU A 202 5.66 21.94 -11.51
N LYS A 203 5.79 22.86 -10.56
CA LYS A 203 6.61 24.08 -10.67
C LYS A 203 8.09 23.88 -10.35
N SER A 204 8.43 22.72 -9.81
CA SER A 204 9.82 22.39 -9.44
C SER A 204 10.72 22.39 -10.68
N THR A 205 11.98 22.76 -10.51
CA THR A 205 13.04 22.61 -11.53
C THR A 205 13.59 21.18 -11.61
N ASN A 206 13.32 20.36 -10.59
CA ASN A 206 13.76 18.96 -10.53
C ASN A 206 12.81 18.06 -11.33
N LYS A 207 13.34 17.39 -12.36
CA LYS A 207 12.54 16.51 -13.24
C LYS A 207 11.87 15.35 -12.50
N THR A 208 12.57 14.73 -11.55
CA THR A 208 12.04 13.60 -10.79
C THR A 208 10.86 14.03 -9.92
N VAL A 209 10.93 15.22 -9.32
CA VAL A 209 9.82 15.83 -8.56
C VAL A 209 8.64 16.18 -9.46
N GLN A 210 8.90 16.72 -10.66
CA GLN A 210 7.85 16.98 -11.64
C GLN A 210 7.14 15.70 -12.09
N GLU A 211 7.90 14.61 -12.31
CA GLU A 211 7.34 13.30 -12.66
C GLU A 211 6.40 12.77 -11.56
N LEU A 212 6.81 12.90 -10.29
CA LEU A 212 5.95 12.55 -9.16
C LEU A 212 4.69 13.43 -9.10
N GLY A 213 4.82 14.73 -9.30
CA GLY A 213 3.69 15.65 -9.35
C GLY A 213 2.66 15.27 -10.43
N LYS A 214 3.12 14.87 -11.62
CA LYS A 214 2.25 14.40 -12.71
C LYS A 214 1.48 13.12 -12.35
N GLN A 215 2.05 12.25 -11.51
CA GLN A 215 1.39 11.03 -11.06
C GLN A 215 0.29 11.29 -10.01
N LEU A 216 0.31 12.44 -9.34
CA LEU A 216 -0.71 12.79 -8.36
C LEU A 216 -2.02 13.15 -9.06
N HIS A 217 -3.05 12.35 -8.84
CA HIS A 217 -4.39 12.64 -9.34
C HIS A 217 -5.14 13.53 -8.35
N THR A 218 -5.74 14.61 -8.84
CA THR A 218 -6.38 15.63 -7.98
C THR A 218 -7.80 15.29 -7.54
N CYS A 219 -8.45 14.33 -8.17
CA CYS A 219 -9.82 13.89 -7.88
C CYS A 219 -10.83 15.05 -7.72
N LYS A 220 -10.71 16.12 -8.54
CA LYS A 220 -11.51 17.35 -8.39
C LYS A 220 -13.01 17.10 -8.41
N ASP A 221 -13.48 16.27 -9.35
CA ASP A 221 -14.91 15.95 -9.49
C ASP A 221 -15.45 15.28 -8.22
N LEU A 222 -14.65 14.39 -7.62
CA LEU A 222 -15.01 13.74 -6.37
C LEU A 222 -15.06 14.74 -5.21
N ILE A 223 -14.06 15.62 -5.10
CA ILE A 223 -14.03 16.69 -4.09
C ILE A 223 -15.29 17.56 -4.22
N THR A 224 -15.63 18.01 -5.45
CA THR A 224 -16.81 18.83 -5.72
C THR A 224 -18.08 18.10 -5.29
N LYS A 225 -18.25 16.86 -5.75
CA LYS A 225 -19.43 16.05 -5.41
C LYS A 225 -19.61 15.86 -3.90
N ILE A 226 -18.54 15.60 -3.15
CA ILE A 226 -18.62 15.46 -1.69
C ILE A 226 -18.98 16.81 -1.07
N THR A 227 -18.39 17.92 -1.53
CA THR A 227 -18.65 19.25 -0.99
C THR A 227 -20.11 19.68 -1.20
N GLU A 228 -20.72 19.33 -2.34
CA GLU A 228 -22.12 19.64 -2.65
C GLU A 228 -23.12 18.75 -1.89
N THR A 229 -22.67 17.57 -1.43
CA THR A 229 -23.55 16.57 -0.81
C THR A 229 -23.49 16.58 0.71
N LEU A 230 -22.35 16.91 1.29
CA LEU A 230 -22.10 16.86 2.73
C LEU A 230 -21.65 18.21 3.27
N PHE A 231 -22.20 18.62 4.41
CA PHE A 231 -21.70 19.77 5.16
C PHE A 231 -20.38 19.41 5.87
N ASP A 232 -19.51 20.41 6.05
CA ASP A 232 -18.20 20.23 6.68
C ASP A 232 -18.29 19.84 8.18
N ASP A 233 -19.43 20.11 8.82
CA ASP A 233 -19.73 19.77 10.22
C ASP A 233 -20.48 18.42 10.39
N ALA A 234 -20.53 17.59 9.37
CA ALA A 234 -21.28 16.33 9.36
C ALA A 234 -20.65 15.24 10.26
#